data_92b8e4296265dccea97de1e602fddbc3
#
_entry.id   92b8e4296265dccea97de1e602fddbc3
#
_cell.length_a   1.000
_cell.length_b   1.000
_cell.length_c   1.000
_cell.angle_alpha   90.00
_cell.angle_beta   90.00
_cell.angle_gamma   90.00
#
_symmetry.space_group_name_H-M   'P 1'
#
loop_
_entity.id
_entity.type
_entity.pdbx_description
1 polymer ?
#
loop_
_entity_poly.entity_id
_entity_poly.type
_entity_poly.pdbx_seq_one_letter_code
_entity_poly.pdbx_strand_id
1 'polypeptide(L)'
;MIFNRYARGGGGGGLGALIYVTVEAGSTVTATMGTMTRNAVYSQGVYVIDVPAFGDWVVTATKGANTATATISVTKAGMYEVTLSYISKTLNDNDWATIKSVADESKGANYWSVGDTKQITINGKVSDGLTLSNYQTWVYIIGFDHNSAVEGTGIAFGGFKTAQTSGIDVALCDSGYNSNKTSGQWFNMNNSNTNAGGWSSSRMRSTTLPLVKSALPSELTSVIKTTTIYSDNTGGGSDVASYVTATQDDLYLLAEFEIFGAQTYANSAERNYQKQYAYYVAGNSKVKYRHDSTATAVFWWERSVYATDADLFCGVNTNGTANNHGAHYSSGLAVAFKI
;
A
#
# COMPACT_ATOMS: atom_id res chain seq x y z
N MET A 1 16.98 -3.35 -37.80
CA MET A 1 17.89 -2.72 -38.74
C MET A 1 17.21 -1.55 -39.44
N ILE A 2 16.75 -0.50 -38.68
CA ILE A 2 16.00 0.68 -39.22
C ILE A 2 16.56 2.01 -38.65
N PHE A 3 17.75 2.01 -38.09
CA PHE A 3 18.27 3.20 -37.38
C PHE A 3 19.15 4.16 -38.16
N ASN A 4 19.18 4.06 -39.50
CA ASN A 4 20.16 4.81 -40.31
C ASN A 4 19.62 5.97 -41.14
N ARG A 5 18.40 6.50 -40.89
CA ARG A 5 17.83 7.58 -41.71
C ARG A 5 17.79 8.97 -41.08
N TYR A 6 18.02 9.12 -39.80
CA TYR A 6 17.98 10.45 -39.14
C TYR A 6 19.35 11.15 -39.02
N ALA A 7 20.43 10.52 -39.43
CA ALA A 7 21.78 11.10 -39.35
C ALA A 7 22.14 11.99 -40.58
N ARG A 8 21.23 12.26 -41.51
CA ARG A 8 21.47 13.13 -42.69
C ARG A 8 20.28 14.02 -42.99
N GLY A 9 20.22 15.16 -42.36
CA GLY A 9 19.22 16.17 -42.68
C GLY A 9 19.40 17.48 -41.94
N GLY A 10 20.22 18.41 -42.44
CA GLY A 10 20.17 19.80 -42.06
C GLY A 10 21.34 20.30 -41.21
N GLY A 11 22.22 21.09 -41.82
CA GLY A 11 23.39 21.77 -41.29
C GLY A 11 23.23 22.45 -39.95
N GLY A 12 23.97 21.97 -39.01
CA GLY A 12 24.23 22.47 -37.68
C GLY A 12 24.92 21.35 -36.93
N GLY A 13 26.22 21.50 -36.56
CA GLY A 13 27.04 20.46 -35.97
C GLY A 13 26.47 19.92 -34.65
N GLY A 14 25.51 19.03 -34.75
CA GLY A 14 24.97 18.30 -33.60
C GLY A 14 25.99 17.31 -33.08
N LEU A 15 26.09 17.17 -31.74
CA LEU A 15 26.99 16.24 -31.07
C LEU A 15 26.65 14.75 -31.35
N GLY A 16 25.61 14.49 -32.15
CA GLY A 16 25.14 13.13 -32.47
C GLY A 16 24.56 12.38 -31.25
N ALA A 17 24.00 13.11 -30.29
CA ALA A 17 23.29 12.53 -29.16
C ALA A 17 21.77 12.70 -29.35
N LEU A 18 21.03 11.58 -29.20
CA LEU A 18 19.59 11.53 -29.34
C LEU A 18 18.96 10.95 -28.06
N ILE A 19 17.90 11.59 -27.59
CA ILE A 19 17.08 11.06 -26.50
C ILE A 19 15.79 10.47 -27.10
N TYR A 20 15.55 9.20 -26.87
CA TYR A 20 14.33 8.47 -27.24
C TYR A 20 13.41 8.41 -26.05
N VAL A 21 12.21 9.00 -26.16
CA VAL A 21 11.25 9.09 -25.08
C VAL A 21 10.05 8.24 -25.40
N THR A 22 9.85 7.21 -24.60
CA THR A 22 8.61 6.42 -24.62
C THR A 22 7.64 7.05 -23.64
N VAL A 23 6.50 7.52 -24.15
CA VAL A 23 5.39 8.09 -23.38
C VAL A 23 4.12 7.95 -24.19
N GLU A 24 2.98 8.10 -23.57
CA GLU A 24 1.66 8.03 -24.22
C GLU A 24 1.59 8.91 -25.49
N ALA A 25 1.08 8.36 -26.58
CA ALA A 25 0.94 9.08 -27.84
C ALA A 25 0.02 10.32 -27.73
N GLY A 26 0.35 11.36 -28.47
CA GLY A 26 -0.35 12.65 -28.40
C GLY A 26 0.15 13.58 -27.29
N SER A 27 1.27 13.22 -26.64
CA SER A 27 1.98 14.09 -25.70
C SER A 27 2.77 15.19 -26.42
N THR A 28 2.96 16.33 -25.76
CA THR A 28 4.00 17.30 -26.11
C THR A 28 5.23 16.97 -25.30
N VAL A 29 6.37 16.71 -25.98
CA VAL A 29 7.61 16.30 -25.31
C VAL A 29 8.71 17.31 -25.61
N THR A 30 9.39 17.76 -24.56
CA THR A 30 10.53 18.70 -24.63
C THR A 30 11.68 18.21 -23.78
N ALA A 31 12.89 18.66 -24.08
CA ALA A 31 14.04 18.54 -23.18
C ALA A 31 14.68 19.91 -22.95
N THR A 32 15.06 20.20 -21.71
CA THR A 32 15.67 21.45 -21.30
C THR A 32 16.98 21.24 -20.57
N MET A 33 17.97 22.10 -20.83
CA MET A 33 19.24 22.17 -20.09
C MET A 33 19.65 23.63 -19.96
N GLY A 34 19.59 24.18 -18.75
CA GLY A 34 19.76 25.63 -18.54
C GLY A 34 18.71 26.42 -19.32
N THR A 35 19.14 27.28 -20.21
CA THR A 35 18.24 28.09 -21.09
C THR A 35 17.89 27.41 -22.43
N MET A 36 18.52 26.27 -22.72
CA MET A 36 18.27 25.53 -23.97
C MET A 36 17.01 24.69 -23.85
N THR A 37 16.16 24.78 -24.88
CA THR A 37 14.97 23.93 -25.00
C THR A 37 14.96 23.24 -26.36
N ARG A 38 14.62 21.96 -26.39
CA ARG A 38 14.46 21.16 -27.61
C ARG A 38 13.09 20.48 -27.59
N ASN A 39 12.38 20.56 -28.71
CA ASN A 39 11.13 19.85 -28.93
C ASN A 39 11.40 18.48 -29.53
N ALA A 40 10.65 17.50 -29.11
CA ALA A 40 10.71 16.16 -29.70
C ALA A 40 9.94 16.08 -31.00
N VAL A 41 10.36 15.16 -31.86
CA VAL A 41 9.62 14.74 -33.06
C VAL A 41 9.06 13.34 -32.76
N TYR A 42 7.73 13.16 -32.90
CA TYR A 42 7.11 11.84 -32.77
C TYR A 42 7.31 11.01 -34.02
N SER A 43 7.88 9.84 -33.91
CA SER A 43 8.15 8.94 -35.02
C SER A 43 8.11 7.48 -34.55
N GLN A 44 7.33 6.64 -35.25
CA GLN A 44 7.28 5.18 -35.07
C GLN A 44 7.03 4.75 -33.60
N GLY A 45 6.16 5.46 -32.88
CA GLY A 45 5.78 5.10 -31.51
C GLY A 45 6.65 5.70 -30.40
N VAL A 46 7.70 6.47 -30.75
CA VAL A 46 8.57 7.14 -29.78
C VAL A 46 8.76 8.62 -30.15
N TYR A 47 9.09 9.43 -29.15
CA TYR A 47 9.49 10.82 -29.33
C TYR A 47 11.02 10.89 -29.38
N VAL A 48 11.58 11.58 -30.34
CA VAL A 48 13.03 11.69 -30.55
C VAL A 48 13.44 13.15 -30.38
N ILE A 49 14.45 13.39 -29.55
CA ILE A 49 15.01 14.71 -29.29
C ILE A 49 16.50 14.70 -29.67
N ASP A 50 16.89 15.60 -30.58
CA ASP A 50 18.30 15.88 -30.90
C ASP A 50 18.82 16.92 -29.91
N VAL A 51 19.84 16.57 -29.12
CA VAL A 51 20.43 17.44 -28.12
C VAL A 51 21.80 17.93 -28.55
N PRO A 52 22.02 19.27 -28.54
CA PRO A 52 23.22 19.90 -29.09
C PRO A 52 24.39 19.99 -28.08
N ALA A 53 24.19 19.59 -26.83
CA ALA A 53 25.20 19.72 -25.77
C ALA A 53 25.18 18.54 -24.82
N PHE A 54 26.34 18.20 -24.27
CA PHE A 54 26.45 17.24 -23.16
C PHE A 54 26.04 17.91 -21.86
N GLY A 55 25.47 17.15 -20.95
CA GLY A 55 25.01 17.59 -19.65
C GLY A 55 23.69 16.93 -19.25
N ASP A 56 23.12 17.43 -18.17
CA ASP A 56 21.85 16.91 -17.62
C ASP A 56 20.65 17.59 -18.29
N TRP A 57 19.93 16.83 -19.07
CA TRP A 57 18.71 17.26 -19.77
C TRP A 57 17.49 16.83 -19.00
N VAL A 58 16.63 17.78 -18.66
CA VAL A 58 15.30 17.49 -18.09
C VAL A 58 14.32 17.27 -19.23
N VAL A 59 13.90 16.03 -19.41
CA VAL A 59 12.89 15.66 -20.38
C VAL A 59 11.52 15.81 -19.74
N THR A 60 10.62 16.57 -20.39
CA THR A 60 9.26 16.83 -19.93
C THR A 60 8.26 16.40 -20.99
N ALA A 61 7.29 15.59 -20.60
CA ALA A 61 6.13 15.26 -21.41
C ALA A 61 4.88 15.86 -20.78
N THR A 62 3.97 16.41 -21.61
CA THR A 62 2.67 16.94 -21.15
C THR A 62 1.55 16.43 -22.03
N LYS A 63 0.41 16.08 -21.42
CA LYS A 63 -0.83 15.70 -22.12
C LYS A 63 -2.04 16.18 -21.32
N GLY A 64 -2.74 17.19 -21.83
CA GLY A 64 -3.77 17.86 -21.04
C GLY A 64 -3.19 18.49 -19.77
N ALA A 65 -3.73 18.12 -18.61
CA ALA A 65 -3.26 18.58 -17.31
C ALA A 65 -2.12 17.71 -16.71
N ASN A 66 -1.77 16.60 -17.36
CA ASN A 66 -0.77 15.65 -16.86
C ASN A 66 0.63 16.03 -17.32
N THR A 67 1.61 15.94 -16.44
CA THR A 67 3.02 16.17 -16.74
C THR A 67 3.87 15.07 -16.13
N ALA A 68 4.85 14.59 -16.90
CA ALA A 68 5.87 13.66 -16.44
C ALA A 68 7.26 14.20 -16.80
N THR A 69 8.24 14.00 -15.92
CA THR A 69 9.62 14.48 -16.10
C THR A 69 10.64 13.43 -15.73
N ALA A 70 11.77 13.44 -16.42
CA ALA A 70 12.97 12.71 -16.01
C ALA A 70 14.22 13.48 -16.41
N THR A 71 15.31 13.31 -15.65
CA THR A 71 16.63 13.87 -16.02
C THR A 71 17.48 12.79 -16.67
N ILE A 72 18.09 13.14 -17.80
CA ILE A 72 19.00 12.27 -18.56
C ILE A 72 20.35 12.93 -18.63
N SER A 73 21.38 12.28 -18.09
CA SER A 73 22.77 12.72 -18.19
C SER A 73 23.38 12.28 -19.53
N VAL A 74 23.49 13.21 -20.47
CA VAL A 74 24.09 13.00 -21.78
C VAL A 74 25.58 13.30 -21.70
N THR A 75 26.41 12.27 -21.71
CA THR A 75 27.87 12.40 -21.48
C THR A 75 28.72 12.20 -22.74
N LYS A 76 28.14 11.66 -23.82
CA LYS A 76 28.79 11.38 -25.10
C LYS A 76 27.79 11.32 -26.24
N ALA A 77 28.26 11.30 -27.47
CA ALA A 77 27.43 10.97 -28.62
C ALA A 77 26.81 9.57 -28.47
N GLY A 78 25.54 9.40 -28.88
CA GLY A 78 24.84 8.11 -28.77
C GLY A 78 23.35 8.25 -28.55
N MET A 79 22.71 7.12 -28.30
CA MET A 79 21.28 7.02 -27.99
C MET A 79 21.09 6.87 -26.49
N TYR A 80 20.13 7.62 -25.98
CA TYR A 80 19.67 7.59 -24.59
C TYR A 80 18.18 7.28 -24.59
N GLU A 81 17.74 6.40 -23.72
CA GLU A 81 16.34 5.99 -23.65
C GLU A 81 15.74 6.42 -22.31
N VAL A 82 14.50 6.91 -22.34
CA VAL A 82 13.72 7.22 -21.15
C VAL A 82 12.27 6.86 -21.38
N THR A 83 11.66 6.25 -20.38
CA THR A 83 10.22 6.03 -20.32
C THR A 83 9.60 6.98 -19.33
N LEU A 84 8.58 7.73 -19.75
CA LEU A 84 7.81 8.64 -18.91
C LEU A 84 6.39 8.12 -18.76
N SER A 85 5.89 8.12 -17.54
CA SER A 85 4.50 7.77 -17.22
C SER A 85 3.84 8.94 -16.52
N TYR A 86 2.61 9.26 -16.91
CA TYR A 86 1.84 10.29 -16.21
C TYR A 86 1.31 9.76 -14.89
N ILE A 87 1.43 10.59 -13.85
CA ILE A 87 0.84 10.29 -12.55
C ILE A 87 -0.53 10.95 -12.50
N SER A 88 -1.59 10.13 -12.52
CA SER A 88 -2.96 10.61 -12.38
C SER A 88 -3.21 11.07 -10.94
N LYS A 89 -3.99 12.17 -10.80
CA LYS A 89 -4.51 12.60 -9.49
C LYS A 89 -5.59 11.66 -8.94
N THR A 90 -6.17 10.82 -9.77
CA THR A 90 -7.01 9.71 -9.33
C THR A 90 -6.12 8.50 -9.04
N LEU A 91 -5.99 8.11 -7.78
CA LEU A 91 -5.12 7.01 -7.37
C LEU A 91 -5.37 5.73 -8.18
N ASN A 92 -6.65 5.41 -8.43
CA ASN A 92 -7.05 4.20 -9.14
C ASN A 92 -6.54 4.09 -10.57
N ASP A 93 -6.28 5.21 -11.23
CA ASP A 93 -5.85 5.25 -12.63
C ASP A 93 -4.36 4.93 -12.81
N ASN A 94 -3.60 4.91 -11.72
CA ASN A 94 -2.17 4.57 -11.75
C ASN A 94 -1.97 3.08 -11.53
N ASP A 95 -1.00 2.49 -12.21
CA ASP A 95 -0.55 1.13 -11.88
C ASP A 95 0.24 1.10 -10.56
N TRP A 96 0.43 -0.09 -9.99
CA TRP A 96 1.11 -0.27 -8.73
C TRP A 96 2.60 0.12 -8.79
N ALA A 97 3.25 -0.03 -9.95
CA ALA A 97 4.64 0.37 -10.13
C ALA A 97 4.81 1.89 -10.07
N THR A 98 3.88 2.65 -10.68
CA THR A 98 3.81 4.11 -10.60
C THR A 98 3.57 4.56 -9.16
N ILE A 99 2.62 3.93 -8.44
CA ILE A 99 2.33 4.25 -7.04
C ILE A 99 3.57 3.99 -6.18
N LYS A 100 4.27 2.86 -6.41
CA LYS A 100 5.52 2.55 -5.70
C LYS A 100 6.60 3.59 -5.97
N SER A 101 6.83 4.00 -7.22
CA SER A 101 7.82 5.02 -7.55
C SER A 101 7.57 6.33 -6.80
N VAL A 102 6.30 6.76 -6.73
CA VAL A 102 5.90 7.97 -5.99
C VAL A 102 6.08 7.78 -4.48
N ALA A 103 5.79 6.58 -3.96
CA ALA A 103 5.95 6.25 -2.55
C ALA A 103 7.43 6.22 -2.12
N ASP A 104 8.31 5.65 -2.95
CA ASP A 104 9.76 5.59 -2.70
C ASP A 104 10.40 6.97 -2.64
N GLU A 105 9.83 7.95 -3.34
CA GLU A 105 10.26 9.35 -3.31
C GLU A 105 9.57 10.17 -2.19
N SER A 106 8.75 9.55 -1.34
CA SER A 106 7.94 10.23 -0.31
C SER A 106 7.06 11.36 -0.88
N LYS A 107 6.58 11.20 -2.11
CA LYS A 107 5.79 12.21 -2.82
C LYS A 107 4.29 11.89 -2.87
N GLY A 108 3.82 10.85 -2.19
CA GLY A 108 2.44 10.40 -2.24
C GLY A 108 1.43 11.53 -1.98
N ALA A 109 1.65 12.33 -0.95
CA ALA A 109 0.78 13.45 -0.58
C ALA A 109 0.73 14.59 -1.62
N ASN A 110 1.66 14.64 -2.58
CA ASN A 110 1.64 15.62 -3.68
C ASN A 110 0.61 15.25 -4.76
N TYR A 111 0.20 14.00 -4.80
CA TYR A 111 -0.68 13.47 -5.84
C TYR A 111 -2.02 13.02 -5.29
N TRP A 112 -2.04 12.38 -4.12
CA TRP A 112 -3.21 11.71 -3.54
C TRP A 112 -3.48 12.16 -2.11
N SER A 113 -4.65 11.81 -1.62
CA SER A 113 -5.12 12.14 -0.28
C SER A 113 -5.37 10.87 0.54
N VAL A 114 -5.32 11.02 1.86
CA VAL A 114 -5.77 9.96 2.78
C VAL A 114 -7.24 9.67 2.49
N GLY A 115 -7.58 8.40 2.34
CA GLY A 115 -8.91 7.93 1.94
C GLY A 115 -9.07 7.65 0.45
N ASP A 116 -8.15 8.11 -0.43
CA ASP A 116 -8.15 7.74 -1.84
C ASP A 116 -8.00 6.23 -2.00
N THR A 117 -8.71 5.69 -2.99
CA THR A 117 -8.90 4.25 -3.14
C THR A 117 -8.29 3.71 -4.43
N LYS A 118 -7.84 2.46 -4.37
CA LYS A 118 -7.41 1.70 -5.53
C LYS A 118 -8.08 0.35 -5.57
N GLN A 119 -8.65 0.00 -6.72
CA GLN A 119 -9.29 -1.29 -6.93
C GLN A 119 -8.27 -2.41 -6.95
N ILE A 120 -8.63 -3.51 -6.31
CA ILE A 120 -7.93 -4.80 -6.40
C ILE A 120 -8.93 -5.92 -6.64
N THR A 121 -8.46 -7.01 -7.20
CA THR A 121 -9.24 -8.24 -7.36
C THR A 121 -8.58 -9.33 -6.51
N ILE A 122 -9.30 -9.82 -5.52
CA ILE A 122 -8.84 -10.94 -4.69
C ILE A 122 -9.33 -12.25 -5.30
N ASN A 123 -8.42 -13.18 -5.51
CA ASN A 123 -8.75 -14.45 -6.19
C ASN A 123 -7.99 -15.62 -5.56
N GLY A 124 -8.70 -16.46 -4.87
CA GLY A 124 -8.14 -17.62 -4.18
C GLY A 124 -8.74 -17.88 -2.82
N LYS A 125 -8.23 -18.91 -2.17
CA LYS A 125 -8.57 -19.27 -0.80
C LYS A 125 -7.88 -18.30 0.16
N VAL A 126 -8.64 -17.71 1.08
CA VAL A 126 -8.14 -16.79 2.13
C VAL A 126 -8.35 -17.35 3.54
N SER A 127 -9.23 -18.33 3.69
CA SER A 127 -9.39 -19.15 4.90
C SER A 127 -10.06 -20.49 4.54
N ASP A 128 -10.18 -21.41 5.49
CA ASP A 128 -10.92 -22.67 5.27
C ASP A 128 -12.41 -22.43 5.03
N GLY A 129 -12.92 -21.30 5.47
CA GLY A 129 -14.32 -20.91 5.30
C GLY A 129 -14.57 -19.83 4.26
N LEU A 130 -13.53 -19.42 3.49
CA LEU A 130 -13.69 -18.38 2.47
C LEU A 130 -12.72 -18.58 1.30
N THR A 131 -13.27 -18.81 0.13
CA THR A 131 -12.56 -18.71 -1.15
C THR A 131 -13.22 -17.59 -1.96
N LEU A 132 -12.45 -16.63 -2.40
CA LEU A 132 -12.90 -15.51 -3.22
C LEU A 132 -12.61 -15.83 -4.70
N SER A 133 -13.55 -15.50 -5.57
CA SER A 133 -13.40 -15.68 -7.01
C SER A 133 -13.71 -14.36 -7.70
N ASN A 134 -12.67 -13.74 -8.27
CA ASN A 134 -12.77 -12.42 -8.91
C ASN A 134 -13.47 -11.37 -8.02
N TYR A 135 -13.22 -11.42 -6.71
CA TYR A 135 -13.82 -10.49 -5.77
C TYR A 135 -13.15 -9.12 -5.91
N GLN A 136 -13.90 -8.17 -6.44
CA GLN A 136 -13.46 -6.78 -6.60
C GLN A 136 -13.73 -5.99 -5.34
N THR A 137 -12.71 -5.30 -4.86
CA THR A 137 -12.77 -4.42 -3.69
C THR A 137 -11.78 -3.28 -3.85
N TRP A 138 -11.80 -2.31 -2.96
CA TRP A 138 -10.90 -1.16 -2.96
C TRP A 138 -10.13 -1.09 -1.66
N VAL A 139 -8.79 -1.07 -1.74
CA VAL A 139 -7.93 -0.67 -0.63
C VAL A 139 -7.82 0.85 -0.63
N TYR A 140 -7.56 1.46 0.52
CA TYR A 140 -7.50 2.91 0.63
C TYR A 140 -6.29 3.38 1.42
N ILE A 141 -5.81 4.59 1.10
CA ILE A 141 -4.67 5.21 1.78
C ILE A 141 -5.09 5.55 3.21
N ILE A 142 -4.34 5.06 4.19
CA ILE A 142 -4.51 5.40 5.61
C ILE A 142 -3.46 6.37 6.13
N GLY A 143 -2.33 6.52 5.42
CA GLY A 143 -1.30 7.48 5.76
C GLY A 143 -0.16 7.52 4.76
N PHE A 144 0.54 8.66 4.73
CA PHE A 144 1.78 8.88 3.99
C PHE A 144 2.92 8.97 5.00
N ASP A 145 4.04 8.29 4.73
CA ASP A 145 5.24 8.28 5.57
C ASP A 145 4.91 8.11 7.07
N HIS A 146 3.85 7.31 7.33
CA HIS A 146 3.36 7.08 8.68
C HIS A 146 4.47 6.50 9.54
N ASN A 147 4.69 7.15 10.70
CA ASN A 147 5.69 6.74 11.68
C ASN A 147 7.05 6.35 11.07
N SER A 148 7.53 7.17 10.13
CA SER A 148 8.67 6.84 9.24
C SER A 148 9.97 6.51 9.98
N ALA A 149 10.17 7.03 11.19
CA ALA A 149 11.32 6.71 12.03
C ALA A 149 11.36 5.23 12.49
N VAL A 150 10.20 4.56 12.51
CA VAL A 150 10.04 3.15 12.92
C VAL A 150 9.75 2.28 11.72
N GLU A 151 8.78 2.67 10.90
CA GLU A 151 8.21 1.87 9.81
C GLU A 151 8.86 2.15 8.45
N GLY A 152 9.74 3.14 8.35
CA GLY A 152 10.24 3.66 7.07
C GLY A 152 9.20 4.52 6.35
N THR A 153 9.62 5.14 5.24
CA THR A 153 8.76 5.95 4.37
C THR A 153 7.86 5.08 3.50
N GLY A 154 6.86 5.69 2.87
CA GLY A 154 5.97 5.05 1.90
C GLY A 154 4.50 5.38 2.11
N ILE A 155 3.64 4.74 1.33
CA ILE A 155 2.19 4.90 1.40
C ILE A 155 1.61 3.68 2.12
N ALA A 156 0.92 3.93 3.24
CA ALA A 156 0.22 2.88 3.98
C ALA A 156 -1.22 2.75 3.48
N PHE A 157 -1.62 1.53 3.17
CA PHE A 157 -2.96 1.15 2.79
C PHE A 157 -3.60 0.30 3.89
N GLY A 158 -4.92 0.40 4.04
CA GLY A 158 -5.62 -0.39 5.04
C GLY A 158 -7.07 -0.68 4.68
N GLY A 159 -7.53 -1.87 5.10
CA GLY A 159 -8.91 -2.29 4.95
C GLY A 159 -9.40 -2.41 3.51
N PHE A 160 -10.71 -2.62 3.41
CA PHE A 160 -11.40 -2.79 2.14
C PHE A 160 -12.64 -1.91 2.10
N LYS A 161 -13.02 -1.46 0.89
CA LYS A 161 -14.27 -0.73 0.62
C LYS A 161 -15.04 -1.37 -0.53
N THR A 162 -16.34 -1.13 -0.56
CA THR A 162 -17.23 -1.66 -1.60
C THR A 162 -17.19 -0.89 -2.92
N ALA A 163 -16.70 0.36 -2.90
CA ALA A 163 -16.66 1.23 -4.07
C ALA A 163 -15.52 2.26 -3.96
N GLN A 164 -15.13 2.82 -5.09
CA GLN A 164 -14.12 3.87 -5.19
C GLN A 164 -14.53 5.14 -4.43
N THR A 165 -15.74 5.58 -4.63
CA THR A 165 -16.31 6.79 -4.00
C THR A 165 -17.49 6.39 -3.14
N SER A 166 -17.57 6.95 -1.92
CA SER A 166 -18.65 6.65 -0.96
C SER A 166 -18.80 5.16 -0.62
N GLY A 167 -17.73 4.38 -0.82
CA GLY A 167 -17.72 2.95 -0.50
C GLY A 167 -17.82 2.70 1.01
N ILE A 168 -18.56 1.66 1.38
CA ILE A 168 -18.69 1.20 2.75
C ILE A 168 -17.44 0.42 3.14
N ASP A 169 -16.90 0.69 4.33
CA ASP A 169 -15.77 -0.07 4.90
C ASP A 169 -16.20 -1.49 5.23
N VAL A 170 -15.50 -2.48 4.71
CA VAL A 170 -15.79 -3.89 4.93
C VAL A 170 -14.57 -4.64 5.48
N ALA A 171 -14.86 -5.73 6.18
CA ALA A 171 -13.89 -6.74 6.58
C ALA A 171 -14.25 -8.08 5.92
N LEU A 172 -13.25 -8.85 5.53
CA LEU A 172 -13.46 -10.24 5.10
C LEU A 172 -13.95 -11.04 6.28
N CYS A 173 -15.02 -11.78 6.11
CA CYS A 173 -15.58 -12.68 7.10
C CYS A 173 -15.73 -14.06 6.46
N ASP A 174 -15.15 -15.07 7.07
CA ASP A 174 -15.34 -16.44 6.64
C ASP A 174 -16.65 -17.04 7.20
N SER A 175 -16.99 -18.24 6.78
CA SER A 175 -18.20 -18.95 7.24
C SER A 175 -18.16 -19.31 8.72
N GLY A 176 -17.01 -19.19 9.36
CA GLY A 176 -16.81 -19.38 10.80
C GLY A 176 -16.95 -18.13 11.66
N TYR A 177 -17.31 -16.99 11.06
CA TYR A 177 -17.42 -15.73 11.79
C TYR A 177 -18.22 -15.87 13.07
N ASN A 178 -17.67 -15.29 14.16
CA ASN A 178 -18.24 -15.32 15.51
C ASN A 178 -18.43 -16.74 16.10
N SER A 179 -17.59 -17.69 15.71
CA SER A 179 -17.55 -19.03 16.31
C SER A 179 -16.12 -19.48 16.61
N ASN A 180 -15.99 -20.35 17.62
CA ASN A 180 -14.72 -20.93 18.04
C ASN A 180 -14.13 -21.81 16.96
N LYS A 181 -12.81 -21.65 16.74
CA LYS A 181 -12.03 -22.43 15.78
C LYS A 181 -10.79 -22.98 16.46
N THR A 182 -10.80 -24.26 16.72
CA THR A 182 -9.71 -24.95 17.45
C THR A 182 -8.76 -25.70 16.52
N SER A 183 -9.01 -25.66 15.22
CA SER A 183 -8.16 -26.27 14.19
C SER A 183 -8.43 -25.57 12.85
N GLY A 184 -7.54 -25.78 11.86
CA GLY A 184 -7.69 -25.22 10.52
C GLY A 184 -7.23 -23.76 10.40
N GLN A 185 -7.51 -23.17 9.22
CA GLN A 185 -7.07 -21.82 8.83
C GLN A 185 -8.29 -20.89 8.70
N TRP A 186 -8.77 -20.38 9.81
CA TRP A 186 -9.86 -19.42 9.90
C TRP A 186 -9.34 -18.02 10.21
N PHE A 187 -10.21 -17.03 10.27
CA PHE A 187 -9.84 -15.66 10.69
C PHE A 187 -9.80 -15.51 12.21
N ASN A 188 -9.28 -16.53 12.91
CA ASN A 188 -8.97 -16.47 14.35
C ASN A 188 -7.50 -16.14 14.60
N MET A 189 -7.20 -15.50 15.70
CA MET A 189 -5.81 -15.14 16.02
C MET A 189 -4.98 -16.40 16.34
N ASN A 190 -5.55 -17.35 17.08
CA ASN A 190 -4.94 -18.64 17.42
C ASN A 190 -5.98 -19.76 17.42
N ASN A 191 -5.56 -21.03 17.25
CA ASN A 191 -6.44 -22.19 17.37
C ASN A 191 -6.75 -22.59 18.81
N SER A 192 -6.00 -22.09 19.78
CA SER A 192 -6.30 -22.18 21.20
C SER A 192 -6.70 -20.81 21.74
N ASN A 193 -7.50 -20.78 22.82
CA ASN A 193 -7.88 -19.51 23.43
C ASN A 193 -6.73 -19.01 24.30
N THR A 194 -5.72 -18.43 23.64
CA THR A 194 -4.56 -17.83 24.29
C THR A 194 -3.92 -16.77 23.39
N ASN A 195 -3.44 -15.70 24.01
CA ASN A 195 -2.63 -14.69 23.35
C ASN A 195 -1.12 -14.86 23.63
N ALA A 196 -0.72 -15.98 24.26
CA ALA A 196 0.69 -16.27 24.52
C ALA A 196 1.51 -16.24 23.24
N GLY A 197 2.67 -15.56 23.30
CA GLY A 197 3.52 -15.30 22.14
C GLY A 197 3.09 -14.06 21.32
N GLY A 198 2.04 -13.39 21.73
CA GLY A 198 1.58 -12.12 21.16
C GLY A 198 1.33 -12.16 19.67
N TRP A 199 1.52 -10.99 19.03
CA TRP A 199 1.40 -10.88 17.58
C TRP A 199 2.42 -11.75 16.84
N SER A 200 3.68 -11.78 17.31
CA SER A 200 4.77 -12.46 16.61
C SER A 200 4.52 -13.95 16.40
N SER A 201 3.90 -14.62 17.37
CA SER A 201 3.62 -16.06 17.33
C SER A 201 2.19 -16.37 16.90
N SER A 202 1.35 -15.36 16.66
CA SER A 202 -0.04 -15.58 16.27
C SER A 202 -0.14 -16.38 14.98
N ARG A 203 -1.12 -17.29 14.91
CA ARG A 203 -1.44 -18.02 13.68
C ARG A 203 -1.97 -17.07 12.59
N MET A 204 -2.65 -16.01 12.99
CA MET A 204 -3.07 -14.95 12.07
C MET A 204 -1.87 -14.45 11.27
N ARG A 205 -0.79 -14.05 11.95
CA ARG A 205 0.43 -13.55 11.32
C ARG A 205 1.16 -14.63 10.51
N SER A 206 1.36 -15.81 11.10
CA SER A 206 2.24 -16.84 10.54
C SER A 206 1.59 -17.68 9.43
N THR A 207 0.27 -17.74 9.38
CA THR A 207 -0.46 -18.66 8.48
C THR A 207 -1.55 -17.95 7.68
N THR A 208 -2.42 -17.16 8.33
CA THR A 208 -3.59 -16.58 7.67
C THR A 208 -3.19 -15.43 6.74
N LEU A 209 -2.36 -14.48 7.19
CA LEU A 209 -1.95 -13.36 6.34
C LEU A 209 -1.11 -13.79 5.12
N PRO A 210 -0.18 -14.78 5.21
CA PRO A 210 0.45 -15.34 4.03
C PRO A 210 -0.52 -15.95 3.02
N LEU A 211 -1.55 -16.64 3.49
CA LEU A 211 -2.61 -17.19 2.63
C LEU A 211 -3.41 -16.06 1.94
N VAL A 212 -3.79 -15.03 2.69
CA VAL A 212 -4.44 -13.84 2.12
C VAL A 212 -3.54 -13.16 1.09
N LYS A 213 -2.23 -12.97 1.40
CA LYS A 213 -1.27 -12.38 0.46
C LYS A 213 -1.21 -13.15 -0.85
N SER A 214 -1.26 -14.48 -0.81
CA SER A 214 -1.23 -15.31 -2.02
C SER A 214 -2.46 -15.14 -2.91
N ALA A 215 -3.57 -14.64 -2.38
CA ALA A 215 -4.80 -14.37 -3.12
C ALA A 215 -4.88 -12.93 -3.67
N LEU A 216 -3.95 -12.03 -3.28
CA LEU A 216 -3.85 -10.68 -3.82
C LEU A 216 -3.24 -10.67 -5.22
N PRO A 217 -3.51 -9.64 -6.04
CA PRO A 217 -2.90 -9.50 -7.36
C PRO A 217 -1.37 -9.45 -7.30
N SER A 218 -0.71 -10.11 -8.25
CA SER A 218 0.76 -10.18 -8.31
C SER A 218 1.41 -8.81 -8.48
N GLU A 219 0.80 -7.91 -9.24
CA GLU A 219 1.26 -6.54 -9.41
C GLU A 219 1.23 -5.74 -8.10
N LEU A 220 0.30 -6.03 -7.19
CA LEU A 220 0.31 -5.46 -5.84
C LEU A 220 1.37 -6.13 -4.97
N THR A 221 1.38 -7.45 -4.91
CA THR A 221 2.29 -8.18 -4.00
C THR A 221 3.77 -7.94 -4.31
N SER A 222 4.09 -7.61 -5.58
CA SER A 222 5.47 -7.29 -5.99
C SER A 222 5.99 -5.95 -5.49
N VAL A 223 5.11 -5.05 -5.04
CA VAL A 223 5.48 -3.70 -4.58
C VAL A 223 5.31 -3.51 -3.08
N ILE A 224 4.69 -4.46 -2.38
CA ILE A 224 4.54 -4.40 -0.91
C ILE A 224 5.91 -4.41 -0.25
N LYS A 225 6.14 -3.45 0.65
CA LYS A 225 7.34 -3.36 1.50
C LYS A 225 7.16 -4.18 2.76
N THR A 226 8.19 -4.92 3.13
CA THR A 226 8.31 -5.45 4.49
C THR A 226 8.47 -4.29 5.46
N THR A 227 7.55 -4.17 6.41
CA THR A 227 7.46 -3.04 7.33
C THR A 227 7.81 -3.49 8.75
N THR A 228 8.64 -2.70 9.44
CA THR A 228 8.88 -2.88 10.87
C THR A 228 7.68 -2.38 11.66
N ILE A 229 7.05 -3.24 12.42
CA ILE A 229 5.96 -2.87 13.32
C ILE A 229 6.26 -3.38 14.74
N TYR A 230 5.72 -2.67 15.73
CA TYR A 230 5.87 -3.03 17.14
C TYR A 230 4.53 -3.46 17.72
N SER A 231 4.55 -4.49 18.52
CA SER A 231 3.42 -4.97 19.32
C SER A 231 3.91 -5.76 20.51
N ASP A 232 3.04 -6.00 21.45
CA ASP A 232 3.29 -7.00 22.48
C ASP A 232 3.43 -8.38 21.81
N ASN A 233 4.64 -8.91 21.87
CA ASN A 233 5.03 -10.17 21.24
C ASN A 233 5.24 -11.29 22.27
N THR A 234 4.79 -11.08 23.51
CA THR A 234 4.83 -12.07 24.60
C THR A 234 3.42 -12.49 25.02
N GLY A 235 2.50 -11.55 25.18
CA GLY A 235 1.15 -11.82 25.68
C GLY A 235 1.15 -12.38 27.11
N GLY A 236 0.17 -13.23 27.40
CA GLY A 236 0.09 -13.92 28.70
C GLY A 236 -0.51 -13.09 29.82
N GLY A 237 -1.22 -12.01 29.52
CA GLY A 237 -2.00 -11.24 30.50
C GLY A 237 -1.16 -10.35 31.43
N SER A 238 -0.08 -9.75 30.93
CA SER A 238 0.77 -8.84 31.69
C SER A 238 1.15 -7.60 30.87
N ASP A 239 0.90 -6.40 31.44
CA ASP A 239 1.28 -5.11 30.83
C ASP A 239 2.75 -4.79 31.11
N VAL A 240 3.66 -5.43 30.40
CA VAL A 240 5.10 -5.29 30.57
C VAL A 240 5.72 -4.61 29.35
N ALA A 241 6.38 -3.49 29.54
CA ALA A 241 6.93 -2.68 28.44
C ALA A 241 7.95 -3.44 27.57
N SER A 242 8.76 -4.34 28.15
CA SER A 242 9.73 -5.14 27.39
C SER A 242 9.11 -6.23 26.49
N TYR A 243 7.81 -6.48 26.61
CA TYR A 243 7.07 -7.39 25.73
C TYR A 243 6.80 -6.76 24.37
N VAL A 244 6.85 -5.42 24.29
CA VAL A 244 6.68 -4.69 23.04
C VAL A 244 7.98 -4.71 22.24
N THR A 245 8.00 -5.50 21.19
CA THR A 245 9.16 -5.72 20.33
C THR A 245 8.78 -5.62 18.87
N ALA A 246 9.79 -5.55 17.98
CA ALA A 246 9.58 -5.43 16.54
C ALA A 246 9.30 -6.77 15.87
N THR A 247 8.46 -6.74 14.84
CA THR A 247 8.36 -7.77 13.80
C THR A 247 8.54 -7.14 12.43
N GLN A 248 8.78 -7.98 11.42
CA GLN A 248 8.89 -7.60 10.01
C GLN A 248 7.74 -8.25 9.25
N ASP A 249 6.84 -7.44 8.72
CA ASP A 249 5.59 -7.92 8.14
C ASP A 249 5.28 -7.25 6.81
N ASP A 250 4.85 -8.03 5.82
CA ASP A 250 4.38 -7.52 4.53
C ASP A 250 2.90 -7.13 4.61
N LEU A 251 2.08 -8.01 5.20
CA LEU A 251 0.70 -7.71 5.60
C LEU A 251 0.62 -7.76 7.12
N TYR A 252 -0.13 -6.84 7.70
CA TYR A 252 -0.35 -6.78 9.15
C TYR A 252 -1.76 -6.31 9.48
N LEU A 253 -2.16 -6.49 10.73
CA LEU A 253 -3.35 -5.85 11.28
C LEU A 253 -2.93 -4.54 11.96
N LEU A 254 -3.83 -3.58 12.05
CA LEU A 254 -3.59 -2.37 12.81
C LEU A 254 -3.61 -2.66 14.31
N ALA A 255 -2.90 -1.88 15.11
CA ALA A 255 -2.93 -1.92 16.56
C ALA A 255 -4.01 -0.98 17.13
N GLU A 256 -4.39 -1.17 18.38
CA GLU A 256 -5.38 -0.33 19.05
C GLU A 256 -4.99 1.15 19.01
N PHE A 257 -3.74 1.49 19.34
CA PHE A 257 -3.27 2.87 19.34
C PHE A 257 -3.28 3.48 17.92
N GLU A 258 -2.99 2.70 16.90
CA GLU A 258 -2.98 3.15 15.50
C GLU A 258 -4.38 3.53 14.98
N ILE A 259 -5.42 2.97 15.59
CA ILE A 259 -6.82 3.23 15.24
C ILE A 259 -7.41 4.32 16.12
N PHE A 260 -7.18 4.26 17.44
CA PHE A 260 -7.89 5.11 18.41
C PHE A 260 -7.07 6.31 18.88
N GLY A 261 -5.73 6.30 18.73
CA GLY A 261 -4.83 7.29 19.35
C GLY A 261 -4.77 7.20 20.86
N ALA A 262 -5.36 6.14 21.41
CA ALA A 262 -5.40 5.79 22.83
C ALA A 262 -5.42 4.27 22.96
N GLN A 263 -5.14 3.77 24.13
CA GLN A 263 -5.17 2.35 24.48
C GLN A 263 -6.16 2.13 25.61
N THR A 264 -7.05 1.17 25.43
CA THR A 264 -8.01 0.71 26.44
C THR A 264 -7.64 -0.67 26.94
N TYR A 265 -7.16 -1.53 26.04
CA TYR A 265 -6.88 -2.93 26.29
C TYR A 265 -5.44 -3.33 25.99
N ALA A 266 -4.82 -2.72 24.98
CA ALA A 266 -3.47 -3.07 24.54
C ALA A 266 -2.39 -2.72 25.57
N ASN A 267 -1.23 -3.37 25.45
CA ASN A 267 -0.04 -3.07 26.26
C ASN A 267 0.29 -1.57 26.17
N SER A 268 0.40 -0.95 27.34
CA SER A 268 0.55 0.50 27.48
C SER A 268 1.81 1.05 26.81
N ALA A 269 2.84 0.24 26.64
CA ALA A 269 4.09 0.62 26.00
C ALA A 269 4.04 0.64 24.46
N GLU A 270 3.02 0.05 23.82
CA GLU A 270 2.88 0.08 22.36
C GLU A 270 2.85 1.52 21.83
N ARG A 271 2.24 2.47 22.56
CA ARG A 271 2.20 3.90 22.21
C ARG A 271 3.57 4.55 22.00
N ASN A 272 4.63 3.99 22.57
CA ASN A 272 5.99 4.53 22.45
C ASN A 272 6.56 4.30 21.05
N TYR A 273 6.01 3.35 20.30
CA TYR A 273 6.46 2.91 18.99
C TYR A 273 5.42 3.09 17.90
N GLN A 274 4.17 3.41 18.25
CA GLN A 274 3.04 3.51 17.33
C GLN A 274 2.57 4.96 17.23
N LYS A 275 1.88 5.28 16.13
CA LYS A 275 1.17 6.54 15.94
C LYS A 275 -0.22 6.25 15.39
N GLN A 276 -1.19 7.12 15.68
CA GLN A 276 -2.51 7.01 15.06
C GLN A 276 -2.41 7.33 13.57
N TYR A 277 -3.00 6.48 12.72
CA TYR A 277 -3.05 6.73 11.27
C TYR A 277 -3.89 7.97 10.95
N ALA A 278 -3.41 8.75 9.98
CA ALA A 278 -4.07 9.99 9.55
C ALA A 278 -5.54 9.79 9.15
N TYR A 279 -5.88 8.61 8.59
CA TYR A 279 -7.26 8.23 8.28
C TYR A 279 -8.18 8.29 9.49
N TYR A 280 -7.75 7.78 10.63
CA TYR A 280 -8.53 7.77 11.86
C TYR A 280 -8.44 9.10 12.63
N VAL A 281 -7.31 9.81 12.54
CA VAL A 281 -7.18 11.19 13.05
C VAL A 281 -8.20 12.12 12.38
N ALA A 282 -8.48 11.92 11.09
CA ALA A 282 -9.49 12.67 10.35
C ALA A 282 -10.94 12.34 10.74
N GLY A 283 -11.17 11.43 11.70
CA GLY A 283 -12.49 11.07 12.19
C GLY A 283 -13.26 10.06 11.32
N ASN A 284 -12.59 9.40 10.38
CA ASN A 284 -13.23 8.38 9.56
C ASN A 284 -13.73 7.20 10.41
N SER A 285 -14.78 6.55 9.92
CA SER A 285 -15.44 5.44 10.59
C SER A 285 -14.47 4.30 10.92
N LYS A 286 -14.64 3.71 12.09
CA LYS A 286 -13.98 2.48 12.52
C LYS A 286 -14.89 1.25 12.36
N VAL A 287 -16.20 1.50 12.12
CA VAL A 287 -17.17 0.41 11.85
C VAL A 287 -16.85 -0.22 10.51
N LYS A 288 -16.79 -1.54 10.48
CA LYS A 288 -16.72 -2.31 9.24
C LYS A 288 -17.89 -3.26 9.14
N TYR A 289 -18.27 -3.53 7.91
CA TYR A 289 -19.38 -4.44 7.59
C TYR A 289 -18.84 -5.72 6.96
N ARG A 290 -19.66 -6.75 6.87
CA ARG A 290 -19.30 -7.98 6.16
C ARG A 290 -19.04 -7.65 4.68
N HIS A 291 -17.99 -8.25 4.12
CA HIS A 291 -17.64 -8.10 2.70
C HIS A 291 -18.76 -8.61 1.75
N ASP A 292 -19.59 -9.54 2.21
CA ASP A 292 -20.69 -10.17 1.49
C ASP A 292 -22.08 -9.63 1.92
N SER A 293 -22.15 -8.73 2.92
CA SER A 293 -23.40 -8.14 3.41
C SER A 293 -23.15 -6.81 4.15
N THR A 294 -23.33 -5.71 3.46
CA THR A 294 -23.12 -4.36 4.01
C THR A 294 -24.20 -3.91 5.02
N ALA A 295 -25.22 -4.75 5.26
CA ALA A 295 -26.21 -4.52 6.31
C ALA A 295 -25.75 -5.02 7.70
N THR A 296 -24.65 -5.78 7.78
CA THR A 296 -24.19 -6.43 9.02
C THR A 296 -22.84 -5.87 9.42
N ALA A 297 -22.82 -5.04 10.45
CA ALA A 297 -21.57 -4.58 11.08
C ALA A 297 -20.90 -5.74 11.82
N VAL A 298 -19.58 -5.76 11.81
CA VAL A 298 -18.78 -6.86 12.34
C VAL A 298 -17.71 -6.38 13.32
N PHE A 299 -17.40 -7.21 14.30
CA PHE A 299 -16.16 -7.12 15.05
C PHE A 299 -15.01 -7.49 14.11
N TRP A 300 -13.90 -6.72 14.13
CA TRP A 300 -12.72 -7.01 13.33
C TRP A 300 -11.44 -6.89 14.15
N TRP A 301 -10.46 -7.73 13.83
CA TRP A 301 -9.25 -7.92 14.60
C TRP A 301 -8.28 -6.74 14.50
N GLU A 302 -7.63 -6.49 15.61
CA GLU A 302 -6.36 -5.77 15.75
C GLU A 302 -5.22 -6.75 16.05
N ARG A 303 -3.96 -6.30 15.90
CA ARG A 303 -2.81 -7.14 16.27
C ARG A 303 -2.44 -7.09 17.75
N SER A 304 -2.86 -6.06 18.47
CA SER A 304 -2.56 -5.88 19.88
C SER A 304 -3.20 -7.00 20.73
N VAL A 305 -2.46 -7.53 21.69
CA VAL A 305 -3.02 -8.44 22.69
C VAL A 305 -3.71 -7.62 23.79
N TYR A 306 -4.70 -8.21 24.45
CA TYR A 306 -5.21 -7.64 25.69
C TYR A 306 -4.18 -7.82 26.80
N ALA A 307 -3.64 -6.70 27.31
CA ALA A 307 -2.47 -6.72 28.18
C ALA A 307 -2.71 -7.35 29.56
N THR A 308 -3.95 -7.41 30.03
CA THR A 308 -4.29 -7.95 31.37
C THR A 308 -5.11 -9.24 31.34
N ASP A 309 -5.21 -9.87 30.16
CA ASP A 309 -5.90 -11.15 29.97
C ASP A 309 -5.10 -12.03 29.02
N ALA A 310 -4.90 -13.30 29.35
CA ALA A 310 -4.06 -14.22 28.61
C ALA A 310 -4.75 -14.86 27.40
N ASP A 311 -6.04 -14.63 27.21
CA ASP A 311 -6.87 -15.33 26.23
C ASP A 311 -7.31 -14.43 25.06
N LEU A 312 -7.16 -13.09 25.19
CA LEU A 312 -7.84 -12.14 24.35
C LEU A 312 -6.88 -11.34 23.47
N PHE A 313 -7.32 -11.04 22.26
CA PHE A 313 -6.75 -10.01 21.39
C PHE A 313 -7.70 -8.83 21.27
N CYS A 314 -7.13 -7.64 21.06
CA CYS A 314 -7.88 -6.42 20.80
C CYS A 314 -8.58 -6.45 19.44
N GLY A 315 -9.60 -5.64 19.30
CA GLY A 315 -10.32 -5.45 18.05
C GLY A 315 -11.32 -4.31 18.14
N VAL A 316 -11.93 -4.01 17.04
CA VAL A 316 -12.96 -2.98 16.94
C VAL A 316 -14.34 -3.62 16.92
N ASN A 317 -15.19 -3.14 17.81
CA ASN A 317 -16.57 -3.62 17.94
C ASN A 317 -17.46 -3.18 16.76
N THR A 318 -18.62 -3.80 16.63
CA THR A 318 -19.63 -3.49 15.60
C THR A 318 -20.11 -2.03 15.60
N ASN A 319 -19.97 -1.31 16.72
CA ASN A 319 -20.28 0.11 16.83
C ASN A 319 -19.05 1.03 16.67
N GLY A 320 -17.87 0.48 16.33
CA GLY A 320 -16.65 1.25 16.13
C GLY A 320 -15.87 1.60 17.40
N THR A 321 -16.23 1.06 18.56
CA THR A 321 -15.47 1.24 19.83
C THR A 321 -14.39 0.19 19.96
N ALA A 322 -13.35 0.47 20.77
CA ALA A 322 -12.36 -0.54 21.18
C ALA A 322 -13.06 -1.68 21.93
N ASN A 323 -12.61 -2.90 21.69
CA ASN A 323 -13.10 -4.11 22.31
C ASN A 323 -12.02 -5.21 22.25
N ASN A 324 -12.34 -6.40 22.72
CA ASN A 324 -11.48 -7.58 22.66
C ASN A 324 -12.31 -8.83 22.42
N HIS A 325 -11.67 -9.91 22.00
CA HIS A 325 -12.33 -11.18 21.75
C HIS A 325 -11.36 -12.34 22.00
N GLY A 326 -11.90 -13.53 22.31
CA GLY A 326 -11.11 -14.74 22.50
C GLY A 326 -10.30 -15.11 21.27
N ALA A 327 -9.02 -15.40 21.45
CA ALA A 327 -8.06 -15.63 20.37
C ALA A 327 -8.49 -16.69 19.34
N HIS A 328 -9.32 -17.65 19.76
CA HIS A 328 -9.79 -18.76 18.94
C HIS A 328 -11.10 -18.47 18.18
N TYR A 329 -11.70 -17.29 18.35
CA TYR A 329 -12.88 -16.90 17.54
C TYR A 329 -12.48 -16.45 16.15
N SER A 330 -13.21 -16.88 15.12
CA SER A 330 -13.10 -16.26 13.78
C SER A 330 -13.84 -14.93 13.77
N SER A 331 -13.17 -13.86 13.34
CA SER A 331 -13.73 -12.51 13.32
C SER A 331 -13.41 -11.82 11.98
N GLY A 332 -13.82 -10.57 11.81
CA GLY A 332 -13.56 -9.81 10.60
C GLY A 332 -12.06 -9.56 10.40
N LEU A 333 -11.59 -9.67 9.16
CA LEU A 333 -10.22 -9.43 8.75
C LEU A 333 -10.13 -8.17 7.89
N ALA A 334 -9.38 -7.17 8.36
CA ALA A 334 -9.03 -5.96 7.62
C ALA A 334 -7.50 -5.82 7.64
N VAL A 335 -6.87 -6.14 6.51
CA VAL A 335 -5.40 -6.10 6.40
C VAL A 335 -4.89 -4.70 6.13
N ALA A 336 -3.67 -4.41 6.58
CA ALA A 336 -2.89 -3.25 6.20
C ALA A 336 -1.57 -3.70 5.57
N PHE A 337 -1.00 -2.83 4.73
CA PHE A 337 0.29 -3.02 4.09
C PHE A 337 0.89 -1.66 3.71
N LYS A 338 2.18 -1.65 3.38
CA LYS A 338 2.91 -0.46 2.95
C LYS A 338 3.57 -0.69 1.59
N ILE A 339 3.66 0.37 0.79
CA ILE A 339 4.35 0.38 -0.50
C ILE A 339 5.52 1.35 -0.45
#